data_62d45abe98ef6957bace778cd954ee6a
#
_entry.id   62d45abe98ef6957bace778cd954ee6a
#
_cell.length_a   1.000
_cell.length_b   1.000
_cell.length_c   1.000
_cell.angle_alpha   90.00
_cell.angle_beta   90.00
_cell.angle_gamma   90.00
#
_symmetry.space_group_name_H-M   'P 1'
#
loop_
_entity.id
_entity.type
_entity.pdbx_description
1 polymer ?
#
loop_
_entity_poly.entity_id
_entity_poly.type
_entity_poly.pdbx_seq_one_letter_code
_entity_poly.pdbx_strand_id
1 'polypeptide(L)'
;MIKIFNEDCMKTMWKMESGQIDVILTSPFYNTNKKAGKNRTLQNTKVKEGQYDYVRYDMHIDNMTDNQYAEYTVGLFNEFDRVLGTNGCVLYNLSYGAENTECMFKAINAIITETNFTVADVIVWKKKTALPNSCSPNRLTRLTEFVFVICRKSELKTFHMNKKVTSIRKTGQKAYQNIFNLVEARNNDGACPYNKATFSSELCEKLLSMYCPNGGVVYDPFIGSGTTAVACQRMDLSCYGSEISKNQVEFAINRINEETVDRTKGA
;
A
#
# COMPACT_ATOMS: atom_id res chain seq x y z
N MET A 1 -8.17 15.99 -7.13
CA MET A 1 -8.94 15.20 -8.14
C MET A 1 -8.72 13.72 -7.88
N ILE A 2 -9.79 12.91 -7.82
CA ILE A 2 -9.71 11.45 -7.63
C ILE A 2 -10.20 10.75 -8.89
N LYS A 3 -9.44 9.77 -9.40
CA LYS A 3 -9.79 8.99 -10.60
C LYS A 3 -9.39 7.53 -10.43
N ILE A 4 -10.37 6.62 -10.53
CA ILE A 4 -10.16 5.18 -10.45
C ILE A 4 -10.42 4.55 -11.83
N PHE A 5 -9.51 3.66 -12.25
CA PHE A 5 -9.58 2.94 -13.51
C PHE A 5 -9.89 1.46 -13.23
N ASN A 6 -10.93 0.94 -13.89
CA ASN A 6 -11.23 -0.50 -13.82
C ASN A 6 -10.43 -1.23 -14.90
N GLU A 7 -9.14 -1.39 -14.66
CA GLU A 7 -8.21 -2.08 -15.56
C GLU A 7 -6.94 -2.50 -14.82
N ASP A 8 -6.14 -3.30 -15.47
CA ASP A 8 -4.80 -3.66 -15.00
C ASP A 8 -3.90 -2.41 -14.88
N CYS A 9 -3.14 -2.33 -13.78
CA CYS A 9 -2.29 -1.18 -13.46
C CYS A 9 -1.24 -0.88 -14.54
N MET A 10 -0.71 -1.89 -15.24
CA MET A 10 0.21 -1.69 -16.35
C MET A 10 -0.46 -0.93 -17.50
N LYS A 11 -1.72 -1.28 -17.83
CA LYS A 11 -2.48 -0.55 -18.87
C LYS A 11 -2.74 0.90 -18.48
N THR A 12 -3.03 1.14 -17.20
CA THR A 12 -3.20 2.50 -16.68
C THR A 12 -1.90 3.28 -16.79
N MET A 13 -0.78 2.70 -16.31
CA MET A 13 0.51 3.38 -16.35
C MET A 13 0.95 3.69 -17.77
N TRP A 14 0.74 2.81 -18.75
CA TRP A 14 1.09 3.10 -20.16
C TRP A 14 0.39 4.34 -20.75
N LYS A 15 -0.73 4.75 -20.17
CA LYS A 15 -1.48 5.96 -20.56
C LYS A 15 -1.05 7.21 -19.77
N MET A 16 -0.28 7.03 -18.69
CA MET A 16 0.23 8.14 -17.88
C MET A 16 1.45 8.79 -18.53
N GLU A 17 1.57 10.09 -18.33
CA GLU A 17 2.78 10.82 -18.72
C GLU A 17 3.95 10.46 -17.79
N SER A 18 5.17 10.58 -18.32
CA SER A 18 6.37 10.40 -17.50
C SER A 18 6.46 11.49 -16.45
N GLY A 19 6.78 11.10 -15.21
CA GLY A 19 6.95 12.05 -14.11
C GLY A 19 5.66 12.66 -13.58
N GLN A 20 4.49 12.06 -13.86
CA GLN A 20 3.17 12.57 -13.44
C GLN A 20 2.88 12.38 -11.96
N ILE A 21 3.54 11.44 -11.28
CA ILE A 21 3.21 10.97 -9.94
C ILE A 21 4.28 11.42 -8.94
N ASP A 22 3.87 12.02 -7.81
CA ASP A 22 4.79 12.39 -6.73
C ASP A 22 5.05 11.22 -5.77
N VAL A 23 4.01 10.46 -5.43
CA VAL A 23 4.10 9.31 -4.52
C VAL A 23 3.29 8.14 -5.05
N ILE A 24 3.89 6.97 -5.07
CA ILE A 24 3.17 5.71 -5.23
C ILE A 24 2.97 5.13 -3.83
N LEU A 25 1.72 4.99 -3.39
CA LEU A 25 1.38 4.34 -2.12
C LEU A 25 0.54 3.11 -2.41
N THR A 26 1.03 1.93 -2.07
CA THR A 26 0.34 0.71 -2.45
C THR A 26 0.62 -0.47 -1.52
N SER A 27 -0.34 -1.39 -1.48
CA SER A 27 -0.23 -2.71 -0.87
C SER A 27 -0.60 -3.77 -1.91
N PRO A 28 0.37 -4.34 -2.62
CA PRO A 28 0.09 -5.37 -3.62
C PRO A 28 -0.40 -6.66 -2.94
N PHE A 29 -0.82 -7.63 -3.73
CA PHE A 29 -1.00 -8.98 -3.20
C PHE A 29 0.34 -9.56 -2.73
N TYR A 30 0.33 -10.31 -1.61
CA TYR A 30 1.57 -10.74 -0.94
C TYR A 30 2.08 -12.11 -1.40
N ASN A 31 1.47 -12.70 -2.41
CA ASN A 31 1.78 -14.04 -2.93
C ASN A 31 1.89 -15.10 -1.82
N THR A 32 0.87 -15.17 -0.97
CA THR A 32 0.90 -16.01 0.23
C THR A 32 0.55 -17.47 -0.03
N ASN A 33 0.32 -17.87 -1.29
CA ASN A 33 -0.05 -19.22 -1.73
C ASN A 33 -1.29 -19.79 -1.01
N LYS A 34 -2.13 -18.95 -0.45
CA LYS A 34 -3.37 -19.39 0.19
C LYS A 34 -4.39 -19.75 -0.87
N LYS A 35 -4.71 -21.03 -0.95
CA LYS A 35 -5.82 -21.51 -1.78
C LYS A 35 -7.10 -20.77 -1.37
N ALA A 36 -7.80 -20.21 -2.35
CA ALA A 36 -9.13 -19.67 -2.15
C ALA A 36 -10.00 -20.72 -1.43
N GLY A 37 -10.66 -20.37 -0.37
CA GLY A 37 -11.79 -21.12 0.16
C GLY A 37 -11.60 -22.13 1.27
N LYS A 38 -10.45 -22.24 1.96
CA LYS A 38 -10.37 -23.10 3.17
C LYS A 38 -9.73 -22.39 4.37
N ASN A 39 -10.51 -21.53 5.02
CA ASN A 39 -10.16 -21.06 6.36
C ASN A 39 -10.54 -22.15 7.38
N ARG A 40 -9.56 -22.85 7.93
CA ARG A 40 -9.74 -23.85 9.01
C ARG A 40 -10.42 -23.29 10.27
N THR A 41 -10.41 -21.98 10.49
CA THR A 41 -10.87 -21.33 11.72
C THR A 41 -12.41 -21.24 11.81
N LEU A 42 -13.15 -21.53 10.74
CA LEU A 42 -14.61 -21.45 10.73
C LEU A 42 -15.33 -22.81 10.72
N GLN A 43 -14.61 -23.91 10.85
CA GLN A 43 -15.24 -25.25 10.92
C GLN A 43 -16.12 -25.46 12.16
N ASN A 44 -15.99 -24.63 13.19
CA ASN A 44 -16.75 -24.76 14.44
C ASN A 44 -17.87 -23.73 14.64
N THR A 45 -18.06 -22.79 13.74
CA THR A 45 -19.23 -21.92 13.76
C THR A 45 -20.21 -22.37 12.68
N LYS A 46 -21.44 -22.71 13.08
CA LYS A 46 -22.55 -23.01 12.18
C LYS A 46 -22.89 -21.74 11.34
N VAL A 47 -22.11 -21.48 10.32
CA VAL A 47 -22.37 -20.43 9.33
C VAL A 47 -23.28 -21.02 8.28
N LYS A 48 -24.44 -20.39 8.03
CA LYS A 48 -25.39 -20.82 7.00
C LYS A 48 -24.67 -20.83 5.65
N GLU A 49 -24.88 -21.91 4.88
CA GLU A 49 -24.43 -22.04 3.50
C GLU A 49 -24.77 -20.76 2.69
N GLY A 50 -23.80 -20.18 2.00
CA GLY A 50 -23.99 -18.97 1.18
C GLY A 50 -23.60 -17.63 1.83
N GLN A 51 -23.20 -17.57 3.10
CA GLN A 51 -22.97 -16.30 3.78
C GLN A 51 -21.51 -15.82 3.78
N TYR A 52 -20.52 -16.66 3.47
CA TYR A 52 -19.10 -16.27 3.39
C TYR A 52 -18.30 -17.16 2.41
N ASP A 53 -18.39 -16.86 1.13
CA ASP A 53 -17.31 -17.23 0.23
C ASP A 53 -16.13 -16.29 0.53
N TYR A 54 -15.13 -16.83 1.23
CA TYR A 54 -13.90 -16.11 1.58
C TYR A 54 -13.00 -16.01 0.37
N VAL A 55 -13.34 -15.15 -0.56
CA VAL A 55 -12.42 -14.73 -1.61
C VAL A 55 -11.54 -13.64 -1.02
N ARG A 56 -10.24 -13.89 -0.91
CA ARG A 56 -9.28 -12.85 -0.48
C ARG A 56 -9.20 -11.75 -1.54
N TYR A 57 -9.26 -12.15 -2.79
CA TYR A 57 -9.40 -11.31 -3.97
C TYR A 57 -10.40 -11.98 -4.91
N ASP A 58 -11.36 -11.25 -5.44
CA ASP A 58 -12.41 -11.79 -6.31
C ASP A 58 -11.93 -12.08 -7.75
N MET A 59 -10.79 -11.54 -8.17
CA MET A 59 -10.26 -11.65 -9.54
C MET A 59 -8.80 -12.09 -9.64
N HIS A 60 -8.08 -12.27 -8.53
CA HIS A 60 -6.65 -12.54 -8.56
C HIS A 60 -6.28 -13.89 -7.92
N ILE A 61 -5.38 -14.63 -8.60
CA ILE A 61 -4.81 -15.88 -8.08
C ILE A 61 -3.47 -15.56 -7.41
N ASP A 62 -3.41 -15.68 -6.10
CA ASP A 62 -2.26 -15.38 -5.23
C ASP A 62 -1.35 -16.63 -5.09
N ASN A 63 -0.80 -17.14 -6.22
CA ASN A 63 -0.08 -18.42 -6.29
C ASN A 63 1.10 -18.47 -7.26
N MET A 64 1.74 -17.35 -7.54
CA MET A 64 2.97 -17.31 -8.33
C MET A 64 4.10 -18.04 -7.61
N THR A 65 5.07 -18.59 -8.35
CA THR A 65 6.36 -18.94 -7.75
C THR A 65 7.05 -17.65 -7.24
N ASP A 66 7.95 -17.77 -6.28
CA ASP A 66 8.65 -16.59 -5.75
C ASP A 66 9.43 -15.83 -6.84
N ASN A 67 10.00 -16.57 -7.80
CA ASN A 67 10.72 -15.95 -8.92
C ASN A 67 9.78 -15.20 -9.86
N GLN A 68 8.64 -15.80 -10.21
CA GLN A 68 7.61 -15.11 -11.01
C GLN A 68 7.09 -13.84 -10.31
N TYR A 69 6.93 -13.89 -8.98
CA TYR A 69 6.51 -12.72 -8.21
C TYR A 69 7.60 -11.64 -8.18
N ALA A 70 8.86 -12.03 -8.07
CA ALA A 70 10.00 -11.11 -8.16
C ALA A 70 10.09 -10.46 -9.55
N GLU A 71 10.00 -11.23 -10.63
CA GLU A 71 9.96 -10.74 -12.01
C GLU A 71 8.79 -9.78 -12.26
N TYR A 72 7.59 -10.14 -11.79
CA TYR A 72 6.41 -9.28 -11.84
C TYR A 72 6.65 -7.94 -11.10
N THR A 73 7.25 -8.01 -9.91
CA THR A 73 7.59 -6.83 -9.12
C THR A 73 8.61 -5.94 -9.84
N VAL A 74 9.64 -6.52 -10.47
CA VAL A 74 10.60 -5.78 -11.30
C VAL A 74 9.90 -5.07 -12.46
N GLY A 75 8.98 -5.77 -13.15
CA GLY A 75 8.17 -5.18 -14.23
C GLY A 75 7.37 -3.96 -13.77
N LEU A 76 6.73 -4.04 -12.58
CA LEU A 76 6.02 -2.91 -11.97
C LEU A 76 6.96 -1.74 -11.70
N PHE A 77 8.12 -2.00 -11.08
CA PHE A 77 9.06 -0.95 -10.71
C PHE A 77 9.71 -0.27 -11.93
N ASN A 78 9.85 -0.96 -13.06
CA ASN A 78 10.29 -0.33 -14.31
C ASN A 78 9.27 0.70 -14.81
N GLU A 79 7.97 0.43 -14.71
CA GLU A 79 6.93 1.42 -15.03
C GLU A 79 6.82 2.52 -13.96
N PHE A 80 7.02 2.18 -12.68
CA PHE A 80 7.13 3.19 -11.62
C PHE A 80 8.24 4.19 -11.88
N ASP A 81 9.39 3.74 -12.40
CA ASP A 81 10.51 4.63 -12.77
C ASP A 81 10.10 5.67 -13.81
N ARG A 82 9.25 5.30 -14.75
CA ARG A 82 8.78 6.20 -15.79
C ARG A 82 7.73 7.20 -15.29
N VAL A 83 6.74 6.74 -14.51
CA VAL A 83 5.61 7.58 -14.09
C VAL A 83 5.90 8.43 -12.86
N LEU A 84 6.89 8.04 -12.05
CA LEU A 84 7.29 8.76 -10.84
C LEU A 84 8.07 10.04 -11.21
N GLY A 85 7.68 11.15 -10.62
CA GLY A 85 8.36 12.44 -10.78
C GLY A 85 9.76 12.46 -10.16
N THR A 86 10.50 13.50 -10.43
CA THR A 86 11.81 13.73 -9.81
C THR A 86 11.68 13.85 -8.30
N ASN A 87 12.52 13.15 -7.56
CA ASN A 87 12.49 13.05 -6.11
C ASN A 87 11.21 12.43 -5.53
N GLY A 88 10.41 11.77 -6.34
CA GLY A 88 9.26 11.00 -5.87
C GLY A 88 9.69 9.70 -5.17
N CYS A 89 8.75 9.07 -4.46
CA CYS A 89 9.02 7.82 -3.77
C CYS A 89 7.86 6.81 -3.87
N VAL A 90 8.19 5.56 -3.60
CA VAL A 90 7.23 4.45 -3.50
C VAL A 90 7.13 4.01 -2.05
N LEU A 91 5.93 4.05 -1.50
CA LEU A 91 5.57 3.54 -0.18
C LEU A 91 4.93 2.15 -0.39
N TYR A 92 5.75 1.13 -0.32
CA TYR A 92 5.40 -0.23 -0.72
C TYR A 92 5.10 -1.06 0.53
N ASN A 93 3.81 -1.24 0.85
CA ASN A 93 3.41 -2.06 2.00
C ASN A 93 3.45 -3.54 1.63
N LEU A 94 4.29 -4.29 2.30
CA LEU A 94 4.47 -5.71 2.06
C LEU A 94 4.75 -6.44 3.39
N SER A 95 4.29 -7.69 3.48
CA SER A 95 4.58 -8.56 4.62
C SER A 95 4.80 -9.99 4.14
N TYR A 96 5.47 -10.77 4.98
CA TYR A 96 5.69 -12.18 4.68
C TYR A 96 4.52 -13.05 5.14
N GLY A 97 4.13 -14.03 4.32
CA GLY A 97 3.13 -15.04 4.66
C GLY A 97 3.65 -16.06 5.68
N ALA A 98 2.75 -16.78 6.33
CA ALA A 98 3.13 -17.88 7.22
C ALA A 98 3.69 -19.07 6.44
N GLU A 99 3.22 -19.26 5.22
CA GLU A 99 3.55 -20.38 4.34
C GLU A 99 4.52 -19.99 3.23
N ASN A 100 4.77 -18.69 3.07
CA ASN A 100 5.72 -18.13 2.11
C ASN A 100 6.46 -16.96 2.76
N THR A 101 7.47 -17.28 3.57
CA THR A 101 8.24 -16.27 4.32
C THR A 101 9.33 -15.61 3.49
N GLU A 102 9.80 -16.26 2.43
CA GLU A 102 10.93 -15.80 1.61
C GLU A 102 10.52 -14.83 0.51
N CYS A 103 9.28 -14.94 0.00
CA CYS A 103 8.81 -14.22 -1.17
C CYS A 103 8.98 -12.70 -1.04
N MET A 104 8.64 -12.13 0.11
CA MET A 104 8.84 -10.70 0.40
C MET A 104 10.31 -10.30 0.25
N PHE A 105 11.23 -11.07 0.83
CA PHE A 105 12.66 -10.75 0.78
C PHE A 105 13.22 -10.88 -0.63
N LYS A 106 12.78 -11.88 -1.41
CA LYS A 106 13.15 -12.05 -2.82
C LYS A 106 12.66 -10.88 -3.67
N ALA A 107 11.41 -10.47 -3.49
CA ALA A 107 10.86 -9.31 -4.20
C ALA A 107 11.63 -8.02 -3.89
N ILE A 108 11.91 -7.72 -2.62
CA ILE A 108 12.67 -6.54 -2.23
C ILE A 108 14.11 -6.62 -2.76
N ASN A 109 14.75 -7.79 -2.71
CA ASN A 109 16.08 -7.98 -3.29
C ASN A 109 16.07 -7.71 -4.80
N ALA A 110 15.08 -8.23 -5.54
CA ALA A 110 14.96 -8.03 -6.98
C ALA A 110 14.78 -6.53 -7.32
N ILE A 111 13.96 -5.78 -6.57
CA ILE A 111 13.86 -4.32 -6.72
C ILE A 111 15.24 -3.67 -6.63
N ILE A 112 16.04 -4.03 -5.61
CA ILE A 112 17.35 -3.40 -5.37
C ILE A 112 18.36 -3.80 -6.44
N THR A 113 18.37 -5.06 -6.88
CA THR A 113 19.41 -5.59 -7.77
C THR A 113 19.11 -5.38 -9.24
N GLU A 114 17.83 -5.38 -9.63
CA GLU A 114 17.41 -5.45 -11.04
C GLU A 114 16.72 -4.17 -11.55
N THR A 115 16.55 -3.15 -10.67
CA THR A 115 15.93 -1.87 -11.05
C THR A 115 16.80 -0.68 -10.67
N ASN A 116 16.38 0.54 -11.05
CA ASN A 116 17.00 1.79 -10.65
C ASN A 116 16.69 2.21 -9.20
N PHE A 117 15.90 1.41 -8.47
CA PHE A 117 15.44 1.73 -7.13
C PHE A 117 16.30 1.12 -6.03
N THR A 118 16.19 1.72 -4.84
CA THR A 118 16.77 1.21 -3.60
C THR A 118 15.83 1.47 -2.44
N VAL A 119 15.96 0.71 -1.36
CA VAL A 119 15.25 0.95 -0.11
C VAL A 119 15.96 2.08 0.65
N ALA A 120 15.27 3.20 0.85
CA ALA A 120 15.77 4.33 1.62
C ALA A 120 15.50 4.18 3.11
N ASP A 121 14.36 3.57 3.48
CA ASP A 121 13.98 3.30 4.88
C ASP A 121 12.96 2.15 4.94
N VAL A 122 12.74 1.61 6.14
CA VAL A 122 11.71 0.62 6.42
C VAL A 122 10.87 1.10 7.60
N ILE A 123 9.60 1.42 7.34
CA ILE A 123 8.63 1.78 8.36
C ILE A 123 7.97 0.52 8.87
N VAL A 124 7.98 0.33 10.18
CA VAL A 124 7.24 -0.73 10.85
C VAL A 124 5.82 -0.21 11.13
N TRP A 125 4.83 -0.76 10.44
CA TRP A 125 3.45 -0.51 10.78
C TRP A 125 3.02 -1.44 11.92
N LYS A 126 2.82 -0.87 13.11
CA LYS A 126 2.26 -1.55 14.26
C LYS A 126 0.72 -1.46 14.19
N LYS A 127 0.08 -2.60 14.07
CA LYS A 127 -1.38 -2.72 14.07
C LYS A 127 -1.93 -2.54 15.49
N LYS A 128 -3.08 -1.88 15.62
CA LYS A 128 -3.76 -1.71 16.93
C LYS A 128 -4.27 -3.03 17.51
N THR A 129 -4.61 -3.98 16.64
CA THR A 129 -5.08 -5.32 17.02
C THR A 129 -4.38 -6.39 16.20
N ALA A 130 -4.15 -7.56 16.79
CA ALA A 130 -3.62 -8.72 16.09
C ALA A 130 -4.59 -9.91 16.22
N LEU A 131 -4.64 -10.74 15.17
CA LEU A 131 -5.29 -12.04 15.27
C LEU A 131 -4.36 -12.99 16.04
N PRO A 132 -4.81 -13.58 17.16
CA PRO A 132 -3.98 -14.50 17.92
C PRO A 132 -3.52 -15.68 17.06
N ASN A 133 -2.25 -16.07 17.21
CA ASN A 133 -1.73 -17.30 16.64
C ASN A 133 -1.51 -18.34 17.74
N SER A 134 -2.61 -18.83 18.29
CA SER A 134 -2.59 -19.83 19.38
C SER A 134 -2.47 -21.27 18.90
N CYS A 135 -2.57 -21.52 17.58
CA CYS A 135 -2.57 -22.87 17.01
C CYS A 135 -1.18 -23.35 16.58
N SER A 136 -0.17 -22.52 16.66
CA SER A 136 1.19 -22.88 16.24
C SER A 136 2.18 -22.75 17.40
N PRO A 137 2.89 -23.84 17.78
CA PRO A 137 3.80 -23.81 18.91
C PRO A 137 5.09 -23.02 18.66
N ASN A 138 5.42 -22.75 17.41
CA ASN A 138 6.70 -22.16 16.97
C ASN A 138 6.54 -20.86 16.16
N ARG A 139 5.38 -20.22 16.17
CA ARG A 139 5.13 -18.96 15.43
C ARG A 139 4.58 -17.88 16.33
N LEU A 140 5.12 -16.68 16.16
CA LEU A 140 4.64 -15.51 16.90
C LEU A 140 3.28 -15.04 16.37
N THR A 141 2.49 -14.39 17.22
CA THR A 141 1.37 -13.55 16.82
C THR A 141 1.94 -12.28 16.15
N ARG A 142 1.54 -12.04 14.90
CA ARG A 142 2.07 -10.90 14.14
C ARG A 142 1.25 -9.64 14.41
N LEU A 143 1.93 -8.64 14.91
CA LEU A 143 1.36 -7.32 15.19
C LEU A 143 1.82 -6.27 14.18
N THR A 144 2.81 -6.61 13.33
CA THR A 144 3.45 -5.65 12.44
C THR A 144 3.41 -6.08 10.99
N GLU A 145 3.40 -5.09 10.11
CA GLU A 145 3.76 -5.18 8.69
C GLU A 145 4.81 -4.13 8.36
N PHE A 146 5.35 -4.16 7.15
CA PHE A 146 6.42 -3.27 6.72
C PHE A 146 5.94 -2.38 5.58
N VAL A 147 6.30 -1.10 5.63
CA VAL A 147 6.22 -0.20 4.49
C VAL A 147 7.65 0.15 4.09
N PHE A 148 8.07 -0.37 2.96
CA PHE A 148 9.37 -0.05 2.38
C PHE A 148 9.28 1.31 1.70
N VAL A 149 10.09 2.26 2.15
CA VAL A 149 10.27 3.55 1.49
C VAL A 149 11.32 3.37 0.42
N ILE A 150 10.92 3.44 -0.83
CA ILE A 150 11.76 3.12 -1.98
C ILE A 150 11.88 4.36 -2.85
N CYS A 151 13.11 4.71 -3.25
CA CYS A 151 13.39 5.81 -4.16
C CYS A 151 14.41 5.40 -5.22
N ARG A 152 14.60 6.20 -6.25
CA ARG A 152 15.70 5.96 -7.20
C ARG A 152 17.04 6.03 -6.48
N LYS A 153 17.98 5.17 -6.87
CA LYS A 153 19.35 5.14 -6.32
C LYS A 153 20.04 6.50 -6.40
N SER A 154 19.83 7.22 -7.52
CA SER A 154 20.35 8.57 -7.72
C SER A 154 19.72 9.62 -6.82
N GLU A 155 18.52 9.39 -6.30
CA GLU A 155 17.72 10.33 -5.52
C GLU A 155 17.73 10.02 -4.00
N LEU A 156 18.52 9.04 -3.55
CA LEU A 156 18.55 8.61 -2.14
C LEU A 156 18.78 9.75 -1.13
N LYS A 157 19.44 10.82 -1.55
CA LYS A 157 19.70 12.00 -0.70
C LYS A 157 18.74 13.16 -0.93
N THR A 158 17.88 13.07 -1.94
CA THR A 158 17.05 14.19 -2.41
C THR A 158 15.57 13.88 -2.52
N PHE A 159 15.15 12.60 -2.39
CA PHE A 159 13.73 12.24 -2.45
C PHE A 159 12.93 13.03 -1.41
N HIS A 160 11.68 13.33 -1.76
CA HIS A 160 10.84 14.23 -0.96
C HIS A 160 10.43 13.63 0.38
N MET A 161 10.59 14.44 1.44
CA MET A 161 10.08 14.15 2.78
C MET A 161 9.66 15.44 3.48
N ASN A 162 8.46 15.45 4.08
CA ASN A 162 7.90 16.60 4.80
C ASN A 162 8.51 16.80 6.21
N LYS A 163 9.84 16.93 6.29
CA LYS A 163 10.54 17.24 7.54
C LYS A 163 10.65 18.74 7.75
N LYS A 164 10.11 19.23 8.86
CA LYS A 164 10.24 20.64 9.24
C LYS A 164 11.65 20.95 9.75
N VAL A 165 12.19 22.09 9.32
CA VAL A 165 13.44 22.63 9.90
C VAL A 165 13.12 23.13 11.30
N THR A 166 13.82 22.63 12.31
CA THR A 166 13.64 23.03 13.73
C THR A 166 14.62 24.07 14.17
N SER A 167 15.83 24.09 13.62
CA SER A 167 16.84 25.10 13.89
C SER A 167 17.92 25.14 12.79
N ILE A 168 18.70 26.21 12.80
CA ILE A 168 19.90 26.35 11.96
C ILE A 168 21.11 26.43 12.91
N ARG A 169 22.05 25.52 12.78
CA ARG A 169 23.29 25.48 13.57
C ARG A 169 24.20 26.66 13.21
N LYS A 170 25.13 27.03 14.10
CA LYS A 170 26.13 28.10 13.85
C LYS A 170 26.95 27.86 12.57
N THR A 171 27.07 26.61 12.12
CA THR A 171 27.73 26.21 10.87
C THR A 171 26.87 26.41 9.60
N GLY A 172 25.64 26.94 9.72
CA GLY A 172 24.67 27.04 8.64
C GLY A 172 23.90 25.72 8.35
N GLN A 173 24.26 24.62 9.00
CA GLN A 173 23.59 23.32 8.82
C GLN A 173 22.18 23.35 9.43
N LYS A 174 21.16 22.93 8.65
CA LYS A 174 19.80 22.77 9.13
C LYS A 174 19.66 21.53 10.01
N ALA A 175 18.96 21.66 11.14
CA ALA A 175 18.44 20.55 11.92
C ALA A 175 16.95 20.33 11.59
N TYR A 176 16.53 19.08 11.57
CA TYR A 176 15.19 18.71 11.16
C TYR A 176 14.45 18.00 12.29
N GLN A 177 13.12 18.03 12.21
CA GLN A 177 12.22 17.29 13.09
C GLN A 177 12.57 15.78 13.07
N ASN A 178 12.51 15.14 14.24
CA ASN A 178 12.59 13.70 14.34
C ASN A 178 11.24 13.08 13.95
N ILE A 179 11.28 12.20 12.96
CA ILE A 179 10.15 11.37 12.55
C ILE A 179 10.61 9.92 12.69
N PHE A 180 9.81 9.11 13.38
CA PHE A 180 10.17 7.73 13.68
C PHE A 180 9.65 6.78 12.61
N ASN A 181 10.39 5.72 12.34
CA ASN A 181 10.01 4.66 11.42
C ASN A 181 9.08 3.59 12.06
N LEU A 182 8.39 3.94 13.14
CA LEU A 182 7.34 3.15 13.76
C LEU A 182 6.02 3.93 13.66
N VAL A 183 5.06 3.37 12.93
CA VAL A 183 3.73 3.96 12.74
C VAL A 183 2.69 3.03 13.34
N GLU A 184 1.97 3.49 14.36
CA GLU A 184 0.79 2.79 14.87
C GLU A 184 -0.45 3.29 14.14
N ALA A 185 -1.25 2.36 13.58
CA ALA A 185 -2.49 2.67 12.90
C ALA A 185 -3.47 1.48 12.98
N ARG A 186 -4.76 1.76 12.74
CA ARG A 186 -5.79 0.73 12.63
C ARG A 186 -5.43 -0.28 11.54
N ASN A 187 -5.96 -1.49 11.67
CA ASN A 187 -5.71 -2.56 10.70
C ASN A 187 -6.37 -2.28 9.34
N ASN A 188 -7.61 -1.77 9.39
CA ASN A 188 -8.45 -1.44 8.24
C ASN A 188 -9.53 -0.43 8.66
N ASP A 189 -10.35 0.02 7.71
CA ASP A 189 -11.47 0.94 7.93
C ASP A 189 -12.83 0.23 8.07
N GLY A 190 -12.83 -1.07 8.28
CA GLY A 190 -14.04 -1.88 8.35
C GLY A 190 -14.08 -2.94 7.24
N ALA A 191 -15.20 -3.66 7.15
CA ALA A 191 -15.34 -4.77 6.24
C ALA A 191 -15.57 -4.31 4.79
N CYS A 192 -14.68 -4.71 3.89
CA CYS A 192 -14.96 -4.75 2.47
C CYS A 192 -15.39 -6.19 2.11
N PRO A 193 -16.56 -6.41 1.52
CA PRO A 193 -17.03 -7.76 1.18
C PRO A 193 -16.15 -8.44 0.12
N TYR A 194 -15.50 -7.66 -0.74
CA TYR A 194 -14.70 -8.13 -1.87
C TYR A 194 -13.20 -8.22 -1.60
N ASN A 195 -12.73 -7.62 -0.50
CA ASN A 195 -11.32 -7.62 -0.13
C ASN A 195 -11.16 -7.47 1.38
N LYS A 196 -10.50 -8.44 2.00
CA LYS A 196 -10.22 -8.43 3.45
C LYS A 196 -8.79 -8.06 3.79
N ALA A 197 -7.95 -7.91 2.77
CA ALA A 197 -6.54 -7.57 2.93
C ALA A 197 -6.30 -6.07 2.69
N THR A 198 -7.13 -5.22 3.30
CA THR A 198 -7.03 -3.76 3.18
C THR A 198 -6.23 -3.19 4.34
N PHE A 199 -5.51 -2.10 4.12
CA PHE A 199 -4.97 -1.24 5.18
C PHE A 199 -5.97 -0.11 5.51
N SER A 200 -5.68 0.70 6.53
CA SER A 200 -6.57 1.78 6.96
C SER A 200 -6.22 3.12 6.32
N SER A 201 -7.22 4.00 6.17
CA SER A 201 -7.00 5.40 5.79
C SER A 201 -6.10 6.12 6.78
N GLU A 202 -6.18 5.80 8.08
CA GLU A 202 -5.28 6.32 9.12
C GLU A 202 -3.80 6.05 8.79
N LEU A 203 -3.47 4.84 8.28
CA LEU A 203 -2.11 4.52 7.85
C LEU A 203 -1.72 5.35 6.63
N CYS A 204 -2.59 5.42 5.61
CA CYS A 204 -2.34 6.20 4.40
C CYS A 204 -2.10 7.67 4.71
N GLU A 205 -2.94 8.28 5.53
CA GLU A 205 -2.82 9.68 5.94
C GLU A 205 -1.48 9.95 6.64
N LYS A 206 -1.07 9.07 7.57
CA LYS A 206 0.23 9.18 8.26
C LYS A 206 1.41 9.07 7.28
N LEU A 207 1.36 8.11 6.36
CA LEU A 207 2.42 7.91 5.36
C LEU A 207 2.49 9.11 4.38
N LEU A 208 1.34 9.52 3.83
CA LEU A 208 1.28 10.63 2.89
C LEU A 208 1.67 11.95 3.54
N SER A 209 1.33 12.17 4.83
CA SER A 209 1.78 13.35 5.56
C SER A 209 3.30 13.46 5.69
N MET A 210 4.01 12.33 5.64
CA MET A 210 5.47 12.30 5.70
C MET A 210 6.14 12.49 4.33
N TYR A 211 5.53 11.97 3.25
CA TYR A 211 6.23 11.83 1.97
C TYR A 211 5.56 12.51 0.77
N CYS A 212 4.27 12.88 0.85
CA CYS A 212 3.60 13.54 -0.25
C CYS A 212 3.69 15.06 -0.13
N PRO A 213 4.11 15.80 -1.16
CA PRO A 213 4.06 17.25 -1.15
C PRO A 213 2.61 17.76 -1.06
N ASN A 214 2.41 18.98 -0.55
CA ASN A 214 1.09 19.60 -0.51
C ASN A 214 0.50 19.72 -1.92
N GLY A 215 -0.73 19.24 -2.10
CA GLY A 215 -1.41 19.20 -3.40
C GLY A 215 -0.83 18.19 -4.38
N GLY A 216 0.05 17.30 -3.93
CA GLY A 216 0.72 16.30 -4.74
C GLY A 216 -0.21 15.25 -5.34
N VAL A 217 0.33 14.48 -6.25
CA VAL A 217 -0.35 13.43 -7.01
C VAL A 217 0.09 12.06 -6.52
N VAL A 218 -0.86 11.28 -6.03
CA VAL A 218 -0.66 9.92 -5.53
C VAL A 218 -1.16 8.91 -6.55
N TYR A 219 -0.45 7.80 -6.70
CA TYR A 219 -0.93 6.66 -7.47
C TYR A 219 -0.95 5.39 -6.62
N ASP A 220 -2.06 4.64 -6.70
CA ASP A 220 -2.15 3.30 -6.12
C ASP A 220 -2.50 2.29 -7.23
N PRO A 221 -1.53 1.49 -7.70
CA PRO A 221 -1.74 0.49 -8.74
C PRO A 221 -2.65 -0.68 -8.31
N PHE A 222 -2.94 -0.83 -7.02
CA PHE A 222 -3.80 -1.86 -6.44
C PHE A 222 -4.80 -1.24 -5.47
N ILE A 223 -5.57 -0.23 -5.95
CA ILE A 223 -6.42 0.64 -5.13
C ILE A 223 -7.47 -0.12 -4.33
N GLY A 224 -7.89 -1.30 -4.79
CA GLY A 224 -8.82 -2.18 -4.11
C GLY A 224 -10.10 -1.48 -3.67
N SER A 225 -10.34 -1.45 -2.37
CA SER A 225 -11.50 -0.80 -1.75
C SER A 225 -11.44 0.73 -1.68
N GLY A 226 -10.43 1.36 -2.30
CA GLY A 226 -10.32 2.82 -2.39
C GLY A 226 -9.73 3.52 -1.16
N THR A 227 -9.06 2.80 -0.27
CA THR A 227 -8.57 3.38 0.99
C THR A 227 -7.57 4.52 0.77
N THR A 228 -6.61 4.36 -0.16
CA THR A 228 -5.67 5.41 -0.55
C THR A 228 -6.39 6.64 -1.11
N ALA A 229 -7.44 6.42 -1.93
CA ALA A 229 -8.22 7.53 -2.51
C ALA A 229 -8.99 8.32 -1.45
N VAL A 230 -9.60 7.63 -0.47
CA VAL A 230 -10.26 8.29 0.69
C VAL A 230 -9.27 9.12 1.48
N ALA A 231 -8.08 8.60 1.78
CA ALA A 231 -7.04 9.36 2.47
C ALA A 231 -6.59 10.58 1.67
N CYS A 232 -6.36 10.44 0.36
CA CYS A 232 -6.01 11.55 -0.52
C CYS A 232 -7.10 12.64 -0.54
N GLN A 233 -8.37 12.25 -0.57
CA GLN A 233 -9.49 13.19 -0.55
C GLN A 233 -9.53 13.98 0.75
N ARG A 234 -9.30 13.35 1.90
CA ARG A 234 -9.22 14.00 3.21
C ARG A 234 -8.07 15.00 3.31
N MET A 235 -6.98 14.73 2.61
CA MET A 235 -5.75 15.52 2.62
C MET A 235 -5.66 16.53 1.46
N ASP A 236 -6.72 16.71 0.66
CA ASP A 236 -6.75 17.57 -0.53
C ASP A 236 -5.65 17.25 -1.56
N LEU A 237 -5.30 15.95 -1.68
CA LEU A 237 -4.36 15.42 -2.67
C LEU A 237 -5.10 14.92 -3.91
N SER A 238 -4.40 14.87 -5.03
CA SER A 238 -4.89 14.15 -6.23
C SER A 238 -4.54 12.67 -6.12
N CYS A 239 -5.44 11.79 -6.60
CA CYS A 239 -5.20 10.35 -6.59
C CYS A 239 -5.65 9.69 -7.89
N TYR A 240 -4.77 8.87 -8.44
CA TYR A 240 -5.09 7.90 -9.47
C TYR A 240 -5.03 6.51 -8.86
N GLY A 241 -5.94 5.61 -9.24
CA GLY A 241 -5.95 4.23 -8.77
C GLY A 241 -6.35 3.25 -9.86
N SER A 242 -5.78 2.06 -9.84
CA SER A 242 -6.13 0.96 -10.74
C SER A 242 -6.65 -0.22 -9.94
N GLU A 243 -7.70 -0.86 -10.43
CA GLU A 243 -8.29 -2.06 -9.85
C GLU A 243 -8.93 -2.91 -10.96
N ILE A 244 -8.62 -4.20 -11.00
CA ILE A 244 -9.17 -5.13 -12.00
C ILE A 244 -10.59 -5.58 -11.66
N SER A 245 -10.93 -5.65 -10.37
CA SER A 245 -12.24 -6.06 -9.90
C SER A 245 -13.25 -4.92 -10.02
N LYS A 246 -14.24 -5.09 -10.87
CA LYS A 246 -15.35 -4.14 -11.02
C LYS A 246 -16.09 -3.90 -9.70
N ASN A 247 -16.31 -4.96 -8.91
CA ASN A 247 -17.00 -4.87 -7.63
C ASN A 247 -16.22 -4.01 -6.62
N GLN A 248 -14.90 -4.12 -6.59
CA GLN A 248 -14.06 -3.28 -5.74
C GLN A 248 -14.04 -1.83 -6.21
N VAL A 249 -14.01 -1.59 -7.53
CA VAL A 249 -14.09 -0.23 -8.10
C VAL A 249 -15.41 0.44 -7.72
N GLU A 250 -16.55 -0.24 -7.89
CA GLU A 250 -17.86 0.29 -7.49
C GLU A 250 -17.92 0.59 -5.99
N PHE A 251 -17.39 -0.30 -5.17
CA PHE A 251 -17.29 -0.10 -3.72
C PHE A 251 -16.41 1.11 -3.37
N ALA A 252 -15.25 1.25 -4.01
CA ALA A 252 -14.34 2.38 -3.81
C ALA A 252 -14.98 3.72 -4.19
N ILE A 253 -15.67 3.78 -5.33
CA ILE A 253 -16.38 4.98 -5.79
C ILE A 253 -17.46 5.39 -4.78
N ASN A 254 -18.24 4.44 -4.26
CA ASN A 254 -19.25 4.73 -3.24
C ASN A 254 -18.64 5.32 -1.98
N ARG A 255 -17.55 4.74 -1.46
CA ARG A 255 -16.82 5.29 -0.30
C ARG A 255 -16.32 6.72 -0.52
N ILE A 256 -15.78 7.02 -1.70
CA ILE A 256 -15.29 8.35 -2.05
C ILE A 256 -16.46 9.36 -2.09
N ASN A 257 -17.60 8.95 -2.63
CA ASN A 257 -18.79 9.79 -2.69
C ASN A 257 -19.36 10.07 -1.28
N GLU A 258 -19.43 9.06 -0.42
CA GLU A 258 -19.85 9.21 0.98
C GLU A 258 -18.94 10.20 1.73
N GLU A 259 -17.63 10.07 1.58
CA GLU A 259 -16.65 10.99 2.18
C GLU A 259 -16.86 12.45 1.69
N THR A 260 -17.22 12.64 0.41
CA THR A 260 -17.53 13.96 -0.16
C THR A 260 -18.75 14.58 0.52
N VAL A 261 -19.81 13.81 0.72
CA VAL A 261 -21.05 14.28 1.36
C VAL A 261 -20.82 14.65 2.82
N ASP A 262 -20.04 13.87 3.55
CA ASP A 262 -19.75 14.16 4.96
C ASP A 262 -18.90 15.42 5.13
N ARG A 263 -17.94 15.67 4.25
CA ARG A 263 -17.17 16.92 4.25
C ARG A 263 -18.03 18.16 3.97
N THR A 264 -19.01 18.06 3.08
CA THR A 264 -19.92 19.19 2.75
C THR A 264 -20.94 19.49 3.85
N LYS A 265 -21.27 18.52 4.70
CA LYS A 265 -22.17 18.71 5.86
C LYS A 265 -21.43 19.26 7.09
N GLY A 266 -20.12 19.10 7.16
CA GLY A 266 -19.29 19.54 8.28
C GLY A 266 -18.60 20.89 8.07
N ALA A 267 -18.75 21.51 6.90
CA ALA A 267 -18.25 22.83 6.54
C ALA A 267 -19.36 23.89 6.65
#